data_28048cc034ee3b1101e209a577291854
#
_entry.id   28048cc034ee3b1101e209a577291854
#
_cell.length_a   1.000
_cell.length_b   1.000
_cell.length_c   1.000
_cell.angle_alpha   90.00
_cell.angle_beta   90.00
_cell.angle_gamma   90.00
#
_symmetry.space_group_name_H-M   'P 1'
#
loop_
_entity.id
_entity.type
_entity.pdbx_description
1 polymer ?
#
loop_
_entity_poly.entity_id
_entity_poly.type
_entity_poly.pdbx_seq_one_letter_code
_entity_poly.pdbx_strand_id
1 'polypeptide(L)'
;MVTMPLLVAYGSKHGSTQEVAEAIAERLTKKGFEVELRRAADVADLTPYDGVVLGGALYFGRWHGDAARFLAKHQRELATKPPAVFGLGPKTADAQGLAESRAQLDKALAKVPEVEPRSIAVFGGVVDPTKLRFPLSRMPASDARDWDAIDEWAGEIATAFEPHALAGRKS
;
A
#
# COMPACT_ATOMS: atom_id res chain seq x y z
N MET A 1 -11.53 -22.04 14.43
CA MET A 1 -10.61 -21.44 13.45
C MET A 1 -10.39 -19.98 13.81
N VAL A 2 -9.12 -19.58 13.91
CA VAL A 2 -8.80 -18.20 14.26
C VAL A 2 -8.83 -17.35 13.01
N THR A 3 -9.67 -16.33 13.01
CA THR A 3 -9.66 -15.32 11.95
C THR A 3 -8.61 -14.27 12.29
N MET A 4 -7.89 -13.81 11.27
CA MET A 4 -6.93 -12.72 11.42
C MET A 4 -7.44 -11.53 10.61
N PRO A 5 -8.10 -10.57 11.27
CA PRO A 5 -8.58 -9.39 10.55
C PRO A 5 -7.42 -8.56 10.04
N LEU A 6 -7.45 -8.27 8.76
CA LEU A 6 -6.47 -7.42 8.11
C LEU A 6 -7.13 -6.14 7.64
N LEU A 7 -6.42 -5.04 7.77
CA LEU A 7 -6.84 -3.77 7.22
C LEU A 7 -6.03 -3.51 5.95
N VAL A 8 -6.72 -3.17 4.87
CA VAL A 8 -6.08 -2.61 3.68
C VAL A 8 -6.49 -1.15 3.60
N ALA A 9 -5.56 -0.25 3.87
CA ALA A 9 -5.79 1.19 3.87
C ALA A 9 -5.07 1.83 2.70
N TYR A 10 -5.67 2.85 2.11
CA TYR A 10 -5.10 3.51 0.94
C TYR A 10 -5.32 5.01 0.97
N GLY A 11 -4.35 5.75 0.40
CA GLY A 11 -4.48 7.16 0.11
C GLY A 11 -4.47 7.37 -1.39
N SER A 12 -5.54 7.91 -1.94
CA SER A 12 -5.68 8.11 -3.38
C SER A 12 -6.55 9.32 -3.68
N LYS A 13 -6.11 10.13 -4.65
CA LYS A 13 -6.89 11.27 -5.14
C LYS A 13 -7.74 10.89 -6.33
N HIS A 14 -7.29 9.97 -7.18
CA HIS A 14 -7.90 9.68 -8.48
C HIS A 14 -8.43 8.25 -8.63
N GLY A 15 -8.40 7.45 -7.59
CA GLY A 15 -9.00 6.11 -7.60
C GLY A 15 -8.12 4.98 -8.09
N SER A 16 -6.98 5.25 -8.74
CA SER A 16 -6.12 4.18 -9.25
C SER A 16 -5.49 3.34 -8.13
N THR A 17 -5.09 3.98 -7.04
CA THR A 17 -4.56 3.29 -5.87
C THR A 17 -5.65 2.48 -5.17
N GLN A 18 -6.87 3.00 -5.16
CA GLN A 18 -8.03 2.29 -4.61
C GLN A 18 -8.26 0.97 -5.34
N GLU A 19 -8.20 0.98 -6.66
CA GLU A 19 -8.36 -0.24 -7.46
C GLU A 19 -7.29 -1.28 -7.13
N VAL A 20 -6.05 -0.86 -6.93
CA VAL A 20 -4.97 -1.76 -6.51
C VAL A 20 -5.24 -2.30 -5.10
N ALA A 21 -5.66 -1.44 -4.18
CA ALA A 21 -6.01 -1.85 -2.83
C ALA A 21 -7.16 -2.87 -2.83
N GLU A 22 -8.16 -2.66 -3.68
CA GLU A 22 -9.29 -3.61 -3.84
C GLU A 22 -8.80 -4.97 -4.32
N ALA A 23 -7.90 -4.99 -5.30
CA ALA A 23 -7.34 -6.24 -5.82
C ALA A 23 -6.54 -7.00 -4.75
N ILE A 24 -5.75 -6.28 -3.96
CA ILE A 24 -5.01 -6.87 -2.85
C ILE A 24 -5.97 -7.43 -1.80
N ALA A 25 -6.99 -6.67 -1.44
CA ALA A 25 -7.99 -7.11 -0.46
C ALA A 25 -8.71 -8.37 -0.94
N GLU A 26 -9.08 -8.43 -2.21
CA GLU A 26 -9.72 -9.60 -2.80
C GLU A 26 -8.83 -10.83 -2.73
N ARG A 27 -7.54 -10.68 -3.06
CA ARG A 27 -6.60 -11.80 -3.01
C ARG A 27 -6.42 -12.31 -1.58
N LEU A 28 -6.30 -11.40 -0.61
CA LEU A 28 -6.19 -11.78 0.79
C LEU A 28 -7.45 -12.49 1.29
N THR A 29 -8.62 -12.03 0.87
CA THR A 29 -9.89 -12.68 1.20
C THR A 29 -9.93 -14.10 0.65
N LYS A 30 -9.48 -14.31 -0.57
CA LYS A 30 -9.41 -15.65 -1.18
C LYS A 30 -8.45 -16.58 -0.44
N LYS A 31 -7.47 -16.02 0.27
CA LYS A 31 -6.53 -16.79 1.09
C LYS A 31 -7.07 -17.11 2.49
N GLY A 32 -8.31 -16.70 2.80
CA GLY A 32 -8.96 -17.01 4.05
C GLY A 32 -8.91 -15.94 5.11
N PHE A 33 -8.38 -14.76 4.81
CA PHE A 33 -8.36 -13.65 5.76
C PHE A 33 -9.68 -12.90 5.76
N GLU A 34 -10.03 -12.37 6.92
CA GLU A 34 -11.07 -11.37 7.04
C GLU A 34 -10.43 -10.03 6.74
N VAL A 35 -10.89 -9.32 5.71
CA VAL A 35 -10.25 -8.10 5.23
C VAL A 35 -11.22 -6.94 5.24
N GLU A 36 -10.77 -5.82 5.78
CA GLU A 36 -11.50 -4.56 5.72
C GLU A 36 -10.71 -3.58 4.86
N LEU A 37 -11.39 -2.99 3.88
CA LEU A 37 -10.80 -2.02 2.97
C LEU A 37 -11.31 -0.62 3.33
N ARG A 38 -10.39 0.30 3.63
CA ARG A 38 -10.75 1.67 4.03
C ARG A 38 -9.80 2.70 3.44
N ARG A 39 -10.29 3.92 3.26
CA ARG A 39 -9.38 5.03 3.00
C ARG A 39 -8.56 5.29 4.26
N ALA A 40 -7.28 5.58 4.07
CA ALA A 40 -6.37 5.83 5.20
C ALA A 40 -6.88 6.97 6.10
N ALA A 41 -7.45 8.01 5.50
CA ALA A 41 -7.98 9.16 6.24
C ALA A 41 -9.17 8.82 7.14
N ASP A 42 -9.87 7.72 6.87
CA ASP A 42 -11.07 7.32 7.60
C ASP A 42 -10.79 6.33 8.73
N VAL A 43 -9.55 5.91 8.90
CA VAL A 43 -9.18 4.94 9.94
C VAL A 43 -8.84 5.66 11.24
N ALA A 44 -9.62 5.38 12.28
CA ALA A 44 -9.40 6.01 13.59
C ALA A 44 -8.50 5.17 14.50
N ASP A 45 -8.58 3.84 14.39
CA ASP A 45 -7.98 2.92 15.36
C ASP A 45 -7.57 1.61 14.69
N LEU A 46 -6.41 1.08 15.06
CA LEU A 46 -5.88 -0.18 14.53
C LEU A 46 -6.12 -1.38 15.45
N THR A 47 -6.69 -1.16 16.62
CA THR A 47 -6.91 -2.24 17.60
C THR A 47 -7.63 -3.46 17.02
N PRO A 48 -8.66 -3.31 16.15
CA PRO A 48 -9.38 -4.47 15.61
C PRO A 48 -8.58 -5.34 14.66
N TYR A 49 -7.40 -4.89 14.21
CA TYR A 49 -6.68 -5.55 13.13
C TYR A 49 -5.40 -6.21 13.62
N ASP A 50 -5.13 -7.40 13.11
CA ASP A 50 -3.88 -8.12 13.39
C ASP A 50 -2.78 -7.80 12.38
N GLY A 51 -3.15 -7.23 11.25
CA GLY A 51 -2.20 -6.82 10.23
C GLY A 51 -2.72 -5.66 9.40
N VAL A 52 -1.81 -4.90 8.81
CA VAL A 52 -2.12 -3.70 8.02
C VAL A 52 -1.36 -3.72 6.71
N VAL A 53 -2.08 -3.43 5.63
CA VAL A 53 -1.49 -3.12 4.33
C VAL A 53 -1.82 -1.65 4.06
N LEU A 54 -0.81 -0.86 3.75
CA LEU A 54 -0.96 0.57 3.51
C LEU A 54 -0.43 0.94 2.14
N GLY A 55 -1.28 1.55 1.32
CA GLY A 55 -0.89 2.00 0.00
C GLY A 55 -1.14 3.47 -0.24
N GLY A 56 -0.35 4.05 -1.12
CA GLY A 56 -0.52 5.43 -1.50
C GLY A 56 0.10 5.73 -2.85
N ALA A 57 -0.50 6.67 -3.56
CA ALA A 57 0.04 7.14 -4.82
C ALA A 57 1.29 7.99 -4.60
N LEU A 58 2.22 7.91 -5.53
CA LEU A 58 3.43 8.73 -5.55
C LEU A 58 3.27 9.82 -6.61
N TYR A 59 3.30 11.08 -6.17
CA TYR A 59 3.17 12.24 -7.04
C TYR A 59 4.28 13.24 -6.74
N PHE A 60 4.96 13.70 -7.77
CA PHE A 60 5.97 14.77 -7.66
C PHE A 60 6.99 14.49 -6.55
N GLY A 61 7.45 13.25 -6.47
CA GLY A 61 8.44 12.84 -5.48
C GLY A 61 7.92 12.64 -4.08
N ARG A 62 6.59 12.65 -3.89
CA ARG A 62 5.97 12.50 -2.57
C ARG A 62 4.96 11.35 -2.55
N TRP A 63 4.95 10.64 -1.44
CA TRP A 63 3.89 9.67 -1.16
C TRP A 63 2.62 10.43 -0.74
N HIS A 64 1.46 9.89 -1.09
CA HIS A 64 0.18 10.55 -0.80
C HIS A 64 0.09 10.94 0.67
N GLY A 65 -0.37 12.18 0.93
CA GLY A 65 -0.43 12.75 2.27
C GLY A 65 -1.23 11.93 3.26
N ASP A 66 -2.34 11.32 2.83
CA ASP A 66 -3.17 10.49 3.71
C ASP A 66 -2.42 9.24 4.17
N ALA A 67 -1.61 8.63 3.30
CA ALA A 67 -0.79 7.49 3.67
C ALA A 67 0.33 7.90 4.64
N ALA A 68 0.98 9.01 4.37
CA ALA A 68 2.04 9.52 5.25
C ALA A 68 1.49 9.89 6.64
N ARG A 69 0.33 10.53 6.69
CA ARG A 69 -0.32 10.87 7.96
C ARG A 69 -0.77 9.63 8.73
N PHE A 70 -1.22 8.60 8.01
CA PHE A 70 -1.58 7.32 8.63
C PHE A 70 -0.39 6.71 9.36
N LEU A 71 0.78 6.68 8.71
CA LEU A 71 1.99 6.17 9.36
C LEU A 71 2.34 6.96 10.62
N ALA A 72 2.32 8.27 10.53
CA ALA A 72 2.66 9.13 11.66
C ALA A 72 1.67 8.98 12.82
N LYS A 73 0.38 8.93 12.50
CA LYS A 73 -0.69 8.79 13.50
C LYS A 73 -0.63 7.47 14.24
N HIS A 74 -0.34 6.39 13.53
CA HIS A 74 -0.40 5.03 14.06
C HIS A 74 1.00 4.41 14.30
N GLN A 75 2.04 5.22 14.36
CA GLN A 75 3.41 4.71 14.44
C GLN A 75 3.66 3.78 15.63
N ARG A 76 3.05 4.03 16.77
CA ARG A 76 3.22 3.17 17.95
C ARG A 76 2.67 1.77 17.71
N GLU A 77 1.46 1.69 17.19
CA GLU A 77 0.82 0.40 16.89
C GLU A 77 1.52 -0.31 15.75
N LEU A 78 1.92 0.42 14.72
CA LEU A 78 2.61 -0.15 13.56
C LEU A 78 4.03 -0.63 13.88
N ALA A 79 4.64 -0.11 14.94
CA ALA A 79 5.92 -0.63 15.43
C ALA A 79 5.79 -2.05 15.95
N THR A 80 4.64 -2.41 16.50
CA THR A 80 4.35 -3.77 16.99
C THR A 80 3.65 -4.65 15.96
N LYS A 81 3.04 -4.03 14.94
CA LYS A 81 2.35 -4.71 13.84
C LYS A 81 2.94 -4.21 12.52
N PRO A 82 4.15 -4.67 12.14
CA PRO A 82 4.80 -4.13 10.94
C PRO A 82 3.91 -4.22 9.71
N PRO A 83 3.65 -3.11 9.03
CA PRO A 83 2.74 -3.10 7.88
C PRO A 83 3.43 -3.58 6.60
N ALA A 84 2.63 -4.03 5.65
CA ALA A 84 3.06 -4.15 4.27
C ALA A 84 2.69 -2.85 3.58
N VAL A 85 3.62 -2.25 2.84
CA VAL A 85 3.46 -0.91 2.29
C VAL A 85 3.66 -0.95 0.78
N PHE A 86 2.81 -0.24 0.05
CA PHE A 86 3.03 -0.09 -1.39
C PHE A 86 2.86 1.35 -1.86
N GLY A 87 3.56 1.67 -2.95
CA GLY A 87 3.43 2.93 -3.64
C GLY A 87 3.01 2.72 -5.08
N LEU A 88 2.20 3.61 -5.62
CA LEU A 88 1.77 3.60 -7.01
C LEU A 88 2.36 4.81 -7.73
N GLY A 89 3.18 4.56 -8.67
CA GLY A 89 3.92 5.46 -9.52
C GLY A 89 4.87 4.59 -10.24
N PRO A 90 5.71 4.82 -11.17
CA PRO A 90 5.76 5.96 -12.06
C PRO A 90 4.80 5.79 -13.25
N LYS A 91 4.91 6.69 -14.24
CA LYS A 91 4.15 6.61 -15.50
C LYS A 91 4.45 5.34 -16.29
N THR A 92 5.69 4.89 -16.23
CA THR A 92 6.16 3.68 -16.90
C THR A 92 6.77 2.75 -15.87
N ALA A 93 6.50 1.46 -16.00
CA ALA A 93 6.98 0.45 -15.06
C ALA A 93 8.36 -0.09 -15.46
N ASP A 94 9.25 0.77 -15.98
CA ASP A 94 10.62 0.38 -16.27
C ASP A 94 11.46 0.33 -14.98
N ALA A 95 12.62 -0.32 -15.04
CA ALA A 95 13.47 -0.54 -13.88
C ALA A 95 13.91 0.78 -13.21
N GLN A 96 14.24 1.78 -14.02
CA GLN A 96 14.68 3.08 -13.50
C GLN A 96 13.54 3.82 -12.81
N GLY A 97 12.36 3.87 -13.43
CA GLY A 97 11.20 4.54 -12.86
C GLY A 97 10.75 3.89 -11.56
N LEU A 98 10.75 2.56 -11.50
CA LEU A 98 10.41 1.84 -10.28
C LEU A 98 11.44 2.08 -9.18
N ALA A 99 12.72 2.13 -9.51
CA ALA A 99 13.78 2.42 -8.54
C ALA A 99 13.66 3.84 -7.97
N GLU A 100 13.35 4.83 -8.81
CA GLU A 100 13.13 6.20 -8.37
C GLU A 100 11.91 6.31 -7.46
N SER A 101 10.83 5.65 -7.81
CA SER A 101 9.61 5.61 -7.00
C SER A 101 9.86 4.91 -5.67
N ARG A 102 10.63 3.82 -5.67
CA ARG A 102 11.02 3.14 -4.44
C ARG A 102 11.82 4.07 -3.52
N ALA A 103 12.75 4.83 -4.09
CA ALA A 103 13.53 5.78 -3.31
C ALA A 103 12.65 6.87 -2.68
N GLN A 104 11.63 7.34 -3.40
CA GLN A 104 10.67 8.31 -2.87
C GLN A 104 9.85 7.72 -1.72
N LEU A 105 9.42 6.47 -1.86
CA LEU A 105 8.70 5.78 -0.80
C LEU A 105 9.59 5.56 0.42
N ASP A 106 10.82 5.12 0.22
CA ASP A 106 11.80 4.93 1.30
C ASP A 106 12.05 6.24 2.06
N LYS A 107 12.08 7.35 1.35
CA LYS A 107 12.25 8.67 1.97
C LYS A 107 11.07 9.03 2.88
N ALA A 108 9.85 8.69 2.45
CA ALA A 108 8.66 8.89 3.27
C ALA A 108 8.70 7.99 4.53
N LEU A 109 9.09 6.73 4.36
CA LEU A 109 9.19 5.78 5.48
C LEU A 109 10.28 6.17 6.47
N ALA A 110 11.36 6.80 6.01
CA ALA A 110 12.45 7.25 6.88
C ALA A 110 12.02 8.31 7.88
N LYS A 111 10.90 8.99 7.64
CA LYS A 111 10.36 9.98 8.59
C LYS A 111 9.70 9.33 9.81
N VAL A 112 9.43 8.03 9.74
CA VAL A 112 8.79 7.27 10.83
C VAL A 112 9.63 6.02 11.09
N PRO A 113 10.86 6.18 11.63
CA PRO A 113 11.82 5.08 11.72
C PRO A 113 11.40 3.96 12.68
N GLU A 114 10.47 4.22 13.59
CA GLU A 114 9.93 3.20 14.49
C GLU A 114 9.12 2.13 13.75
N VAL A 115 8.62 2.46 12.56
CA VAL A 115 7.86 1.52 11.75
C VAL A 115 8.79 0.85 10.75
N GLU A 116 8.98 -0.45 10.91
CA GLU A 116 9.77 -1.25 9.98
C GLU A 116 8.82 -2.09 9.14
N PRO A 117 8.57 -1.69 7.88
CA PRO A 117 7.63 -2.43 7.05
C PRO A 117 8.03 -3.89 6.88
N ARG A 118 7.04 -4.75 6.95
CA ARG A 118 7.19 -6.20 6.72
C ARG A 118 7.54 -6.50 5.27
N SER A 119 6.97 -5.72 4.37
CA SER A 119 7.20 -5.82 2.93
C SER A 119 6.94 -4.46 2.29
N ILE A 120 7.69 -4.15 1.24
CA ILE A 120 7.55 -2.89 0.50
C ILE A 120 7.48 -3.23 -0.99
N ALA A 121 6.50 -2.66 -1.67
CA ALA A 121 6.38 -2.82 -3.12
C ALA A 121 6.09 -1.49 -3.81
N VAL A 122 6.50 -1.38 -5.05
CA VAL A 122 6.17 -0.25 -5.92
C VAL A 122 5.65 -0.79 -7.23
N PHE A 123 4.51 -0.27 -7.64
CA PHE A 123 3.88 -0.63 -8.91
C PHE A 123 3.76 0.59 -9.79
N GLY A 124 3.68 0.39 -11.11
CA GLY A 124 3.43 1.48 -12.03
C GLY A 124 2.09 2.15 -11.74
N GLY A 125 1.99 3.43 -12.03
CA GLY A 125 0.80 4.22 -11.78
C GLY A 125 -0.03 4.48 -13.02
N VAL A 126 -1.06 5.29 -12.84
CA VAL A 126 -2.00 5.68 -13.90
C VAL A 126 -1.94 7.18 -14.10
N VAL A 127 -1.93 7.60 -15.36
CA VAL A 127 -2.15 9.00 -15.74
C VAL A 127 -3.48 9.04 -16.52
N ASP A 128 -4.48 9.64 -15.89
CA ASP A 128 -5.79 9.88 -16.52
C ASP A 128 -5.96 11.41 -16.63
N PRO A 129 -5.70 11.97 -17.82
CA PRO A 129 -5.74 13.42 -18.00
C PRO A 129 -7.12 14.03 -17.72
N THR A 130 -8.18 13.25 -17.84
CA THR A 130 -9.55 13.74 -17.60
C THR A 130 -9.79 14.06 -16.13
N LYS A 131 -8.99 13.51 -15.23
CA LYS A 131 -9.07 13.74 -13.78
C LYS A 131 -8.07 14.77 -13.28
N LEU A 132 -7.26 15.35 -14.16
CA LEU A 132 -6.20 16.28 -13.82
C LEU A 132 -6.56 17.69 -14.25
N ARG A 133 -5.99 18.68 -13.53
CA ARG A 133 -6.15 20.09 -13.89
C ARG A 133 -5.04 20.52 -14.84
N PHE A 134 -5.35 21.52 -15.67
CA PHE A 134 -4.35 22.16 -16.52
C PHE A 134 -3.13 22.62 -15.68
N PRO A 135 -1.86 22.44 -16.12
CA PRO A 135 -1.47 21.86 -17.41
C PRO A 135 -1.37 20.34 -17.44
N LEU A 136 -1.54 19.66 -16.31
CA LEU A 136 -1.40 18.21 -16.22
C LEU A 136 -2.44 17.45 -17.05
N SER A 137 -3.59 18.08 -17.31
CA SER A 137 -4.63 17.51 -18.15
C SER A 137 -4.20 17.31 -19.61
N ARG A 138 -3.05 17.87 -20.00
CA ARG A 138 -2.48 17.68 -21.34
C ARG A 138 -1.52 16.49 -21.42
N MET A 139 -1.25 15.82 -20.29
CA MET A 139 -0.39 14.65 -20.28
C MET A 139 -1.06 13.50 -21.04
N PRO A 140 -0.27 12.67 -21.76
CA PRO A 140 -0.84 11.48 -22.39
C PRO A 140 -1.39 10.54 -21.34
N ALA A 141 -2.51 9.91 -21.65
CA ALA A 141 -3.08 8.87 -20.79
C ALA A 141 -2.14 7.66 -20.76
N SER A 142 -1.96 7.09 -19.58
CA SER A 142 -1.17 5.86 -19.43
C SER A 142 -1.65 5.04 -18.24
N ASP A 143 -1.47 3.74 -18.33
CA ASP A 143 -1.71 2.81 -17.23
C ASP A 143 -0.53 1.83 -17.21
N ALA A 144 0.35 2.01 -16.24
CA ALA A 144 1.54 1.20 -16.09
C ALA A 144 1.40 0.15 -14.99
N ARG A 145 0.18 -0.08 -14.49
CA ARG A 145 -0.05 -1.07 -13.44
C ARG A 145 0.17 -2.47 -13.98
N ASP A 146 0.97 -3.25 -13.26
CA ASP A 146 1.22 -4.64 -13.56
C ASP A 146 0.38 -5.49 -12.61
N TRP A 147 -0.79 -5.94 -13.08
CA TRP A 147 -1.73 -6.67 -12.27
C TRP A 147 -1.21 -8.03 -11.82
N ASP A 148 -0.35 -8.67 -12.60
CA ASP A 148 0.28 -9.94 -12.20
C ASP A 148 1.25 -9.71 -11.03
N ALA A 149 2.03 -8.64 -11.09
CA ALA A 149 2.95 -8.29 -10.00
C ALA A 149 2.18 -7.92 -8.73
N ILE A 150 1.06 -7.21 -8.87
CA ILE A 150 0.20 -6.84 -7.73
C ILE A 150 -0.37 -8.10 -7.08
N ASP A 151 -0.89 -9.02 -7.86
CA ASP A 151 -1.45 -10.27 -7.38
C ASP A 151 -0.38 -11.14 -6.70
N GLU A 152 0.79 -11.23 -7.29
CA GLU A 152 1.92 -11.97 -6.74
C GLU A 152 2.34 -11.41 -5.38
N TRP A 153 2.46 -10.10 -5.29
CA TRP A 153 2.81 -9.45 -4.02
C TRP A 153 1.74 -9.69 -2.95
N ALA A 154 0.46 -9.62 -3.32
CA ALA A 154 -0.64 -9.93 -2.40
C ALA A 154 -0.52 -11.36 -1.87
N GLY A 155 -0.14 -12.31 -2.72
CA GLY A 155 0.13 -13.69 -2.32
C GLY A 155 1.30 -13.80 -1.34
N GLU A 156 2.36 -13.04 -1.56
CA GLU A 156 3.53 -13.02 -0.66
C GLU A 156 3.16 -12.48 0.71
N ILE A 157 2.42 -11.38 0.77
CA ILE A 157 2.02 -10.81 2.07
C ILE A 157 0.99 -11.69 2.77
N ALA A 158 0.15 -12.41 2.04
CA ALA A 158 -0.75 -13.39 2.63
C ALA A 158 0.04 -14.44 3.42
N THR A 159 1.12 -14.95 2.84
CA THR A 159 1.99 -15.89 3.53
C THR A 159 2.63 -15.27 4.77
N ALA A 160 3.07 -14.02 4.67
CA ALA A 160 3.68 -13.30 5.78
C ALA A 160 2.70 -13.05 6.94
N PHE A 161 1.41 -12.91 6.66
CA PHE A 161 0.39 -12.70 7.68
C PHE A 161 -0.27 -13.99 8.18
N GLU A 162 0.08 -15.15 7.66
CA GLU A 162 -0.51 -16.41 8.12
C GLU A 162 -0.23 -16.67 9.61
N PRO A 163 -1.22 -17.23 10.35
CA PRO A 163 -1.05 -17.44 11.80
C PRO A 163 0.16 -18.27 12.17
N HIS A 164 0.47 -19.32 11.39
CA HIS A 164 1.62 -20.17 11.69
C HIS A 164 2.96 -19.44 11.53
N ALA A 165 3.05 -18.52 10.55
CA ALA A 165 4.24 -17.70 10.37
C ALA A 165 4.41 -16.71 11.50
N LEU A 166 3.32 -16.15 12.01
CA LEU A 166 3.34 -15.25 13.16
C LEU A 166 3.65 -16.01 14.46
N ALA A 167 3.08 -17.19 14.63
CA ALA A 167 3.35 -18.04 15.79
C ALA A 167 4.79 -18.50 15.84
N GLY A 168 5.39 -18.82 14.68
CA GLY A 168 6.78 -19.22 14.58
C GLY A 168 7.77 -18.19 15.09
N ARG A 169 7.39 -16.93 15.09
CA ARG A 169 8.23 -15.83 15.60
C ARG A 169 8.29 -15.75 17.12
N LYS A 170 7.36 -16.41 17.79
CA LYS A 170 7.25 -16.41 19.24
C LYS A 170 8.12 -17.48 19.91
N SER A 171 8.57 -18.45 19.13
CA SER A 171 9.36 -19.56 19.63
C SER A 171 10.87 -19.33 19.63
#